data_33474072ce3e120f881b9ccfd3c3da91
#
_entry.id   33474072ce3e120f881b9ccfd3c3da91
#
_cell.length_a   1.000
_cell.length_b   1.000
_cell.length_c   1.000
_cell.angle_alpha   90.00
_cell.angle_beta   90.00
_cell.angle_gamma   90.00
#
_symmetry.space_group_name_H-M   'P 1'
#
loop_
_entity.id
_entity.type
_entity.pdbx_description
1 polymer ?
#
loop_
_entity_poly.entity_id
_entity_poly.type
_entity_poly.pdbx_seq_one_letter_code
_entity_poly.pdbx_strand_id
1 'polypeptide(L)'
;NFPAPRRGPRGGPRGGPGQDKSPDAFRDFYDRFFNERPNQKPKRGMGSGFVIDKEGHILTNYHVVEGADEIVVMLESNGKEKEYTATLIGSDSKTDIALIKINRKPGDNTEFPFLELGSSENLEVGEWVVAIGNPFGLSHTVTVGVVSALGRSIGAGPYDEFIQTDASINSGNSGGPLFDMNGDVIGINTAILGKGGSIGIGFSIPSNSAKKVID
;
A
#
# COMPACT_ATOMS: atom_id res chain seq x y z
N ASN A 1 -15.13 39.07 -49.45
CA ASN A 1 -16.34 38.74 -48.69
C ASN A 1 -16.20 37.36 -48.07
N PHE A 2 -15.71 37.32 -46.81
CA PHE A 2 -15.75 36.12 -45.97
C PHE A 2 -16.84 36.34 -44.92
N PRO A 3 -17.74 35.37 -44.67
CA PRO A 3 -18.75 35.49 -43.63
C PRO A 3 -18.14 35.19 -42.27
N ALA A 4 -18.54 35.97 -41.25
CA ALA A 4 -18.11 35.86 -39.87
C ALA A 4 -18.66 34.59 -39.18
N PRO A 5 -17.93 33.99 -38.22
CA PRO A 5 -18.40 32.81 -37.49
C PRO A 5 -19.48 33.16 -36.48
N ARG A 6 -20.56 32.36 -36.48
CA ARG A 6 -21.68 32.45 -35.53
C ARG A 6 -21.25 32.06 -34.12
N ARG A 7 -21.51 32.95 -33.15
CA ARG A 7 -21.39 32.67 -31.74
C ARG A 7 -22.52 31.71 -31.27
N GLY A 8 -22.17 30.56 -30.76
CA GLY A 8 -23.09 29.67 -30.04
C GLY A 8 -23.25 30.10 -28.56
N PRO A 9 -24.32 29.69 -27.88
CA PRO A 9 -24.70 30.20 -26.58
C PRO A 9 -23.75 29.72 -25.46
N ARG A 10 -23.29 30.65 -24.64
CA ARG A 10 -22.63 30.43 -23.37
C ARG A 10 -23.70 30.06 -22.32
N GLY A 11 -23.55 28.91 -21.71
CA GLY A 11 -24.40 28.52 -20.58
C GLY A 11 -23.95 27.17 -20.00
N GLY A 12 -22.91 27.16 -19.17
CA GLY A 12 -22.59 26.05 -18.32
C GLY A 12 -22.43 26.55 -16.88
N PRO A 13 -23.05 25.95 -15.89
CA PRO A 13 -22.90 26.36 -14.51
C PRO A 13 -21.49 26.05 -14.02
N ARG A 14 -20.84 27.05 -13.41
CA ARG A 14 -19.63 26.90 -12.62
C ARG A 14 -19.98 26.11 -11.37
N GLY A 15 -19.71 24.79 -11.37
CA GLY A 15 -19.57 24.00 -10.17
C GLY A 15 -18.19 24.26 -9.58
N GLY A 16 -18.10 24.93 -8.43
CA GLY A 16 -16.88 24.98 -7.63
C GLY A 16 -16.49 23.59 -7.13
N PRO A 17 -15.23 23.38 -6.71
CA PRO A 17 -14.82 22.10 -6.16
C PRO A 17 -15.52 21.90 -4.82
N GLY A 18 -16.64 21.16 -4.84
CA GLY A 18 -17.28 20.61 -3.65
C GLY A 18 -16.36 19.57 -3.04
N GLN A 19 -15.94 19.81 -1.81
CA GLN A 19 -15.26 18.82 -0.98
C GLN A 19 -16.26 17.70 -0.65
N ASP A 20 -16.39 16.70 -1.50
CA ASP A 20 -16.97 15.42 -1.13
C ASP A 20 -15.88 14.61 -0.40
N LYS A 21 -15.88 14.74 0.93
CA LYS A 21 -15.12 13.87 1.84
C LYS A 21 -15.91 12.56 1.99
N SER A 22 -15.93 11.73 0.96
CA SER A 22 -16.52 10.40 1.09
C SER A 22 -15.57 9.49 1.87
N PRO A 23 -16.10 8.57 2.71
CA PRO A 23 -15.29 7.56 3.41
C PRO A 23 -14.49 6.65 2.49
N ASP A 24 -14.83 6.64 1.20
CA ASP A 24 -14.27 5.76 0.17
C ASP A 24 -13.22 6.43 -0.74
N ALA A 25 -12.68 7.60 -0.36
CA ALA A 25 -11.74 8.35 -1.22
C ALA A 25 -10.51 7.51 -1.60
N PHE A 26 -9.98 6.68 -0.69
CA PHE A 26 -8.88 5.78 -0.98
C PHE A 26 -9.29 4.67 -1.95
N ARG A 27 -10.47 4.11 -1.76
CA ARG A 27 -11.05 3.11 -2.65
C ARG A 27 -11.26 3.65 -4.06
N ASP A 28 -11.84 4.85 -4.18
CA ASP A 28 -12.04 5.53 -5.47
C ASP A 28 -10.70 5.83 -6.16
N PHE A 29 -9.68 6.23 -5.38
CA PHE A 29 -8.32 6.40 -5.86
C PHE A 29 -7.75 5.08 -6.35
N TYR A 30 -7.84 4.02 -5.53
CA TYR A 30 -7.35 2.68 -5.87
C TYR A 30 -8.05 2.11 -7.09
N ASP A 31 -9.39 2.18 -7.16
CA ASP A 31 -10.18 1.71 -8.29
C ASP A 31 -9.84 2.45 -9.58
N ARG A 32 -9.53 3.74 -9.50
CA ARG A 32 -9.14 4.56 -10.66
C ARG A 32 -7.81 4.15 -11.27
N PHE A 33 -6.87 3.67 -10.45
CA PHE A 33 -5.50 3.38 -10.89
C PHE A 33 -5.23 1.88 -11.04
N PHE A 34 -5.93 1.01 -10.30
CA PHE A 34 -5.64 -0.42 -10.22
C PHE A 34 -6.77 -1.34 -10.68
N ASN A 35 -8.03 -0.89 -10.67
CA ASN A 35 -9.17 -1.70 -11.08
C ASN A 35 -9.69 -1.28 -12.45
N GLU A 36 -9.38 -2.06 -13.49
CA GLU A 36 -10.14 -2.03 -14.74
C GLU A 36 -11.26 -3.08 -14.69
N ARG A 37 -12.52 -2.58 -14.63
CA ARG A 37 -13.82 -3.24 -14.86
C ARG A 37 -14.50 -3.92 -13.67
N PRO A 38 -15.75 -3.51 -13.36
CA PRO A 38 -16.64 -4.26 -12.50
C PRO A 38 -17.31 -5.38 -13.35
N ASN A 39 -16.76 -6.58 -13.35
CA ASN A 39 -17.60 -7.77 -13.53
C ASN A 39 -16.84 -9.09 -13.28
N GLN A 40 -17.36 -9.85 -12.31
CA GLN A 40 -17.39 -11.31 -12.22
C GLN A 40 -16.09 -12.09 -11.97
N LYS A 41 -16.03 -12.67 -10.83
CA LYS A 41 -15.40 -13.85 -10.24
C LYS A 41 -14.77 -13.49 -8.90
N PRO A 42 -14.64 -14.43 -7.94
CA PRO A 42 -13.92 -14.16 -6.71
C PRO A 42 -12.53 -13.65 -7.09
N LYS A 43 -12.27 -12.38 -6.81
CA LYS A 43 -10.97 -11.77 -7.11
C LYS A 43 -10.01 -12.31 -6.06
N ARG A 44 -9.02 -13.10 -6.46
CA ARG A 44 -7.85 -13.33 -5.65
C ARG A 44 -7.07 -12.02 -5.64
N GLY A 45 -7.22 -11.25 -4.56
CA GLY A 45 -6.31 -10.16 -4.25
C GLY A 45 -4.93 -10.75 -3.97
N MET A 46 -3.88 -10.09 -4.41
CA MET A 46 -2.49 -10.41 -4.05
C MET A 46 -1.81 -9.15 -3.57
N GLY A 47 -1.00 -9.29 -2.54
CA GLY A 47 -0.20 -8.22 -1.99
C GLY A 47 0.95 -8.79 -1.18
N SER A 48 1.67 -7.92 -0.54
CA SER A 48 2.75 -8.24 0.38
C SER A 48 2.36 -7.91 1.81
N GLY A 49 3.15 -8.38 2.74
CA GLY A 49 3.10 -8.03 4.14
C GLY A 49 4.44 -8.38 4.78
N PHE A 50 4.61 -8.03 6.03
CA PHE A 50 5.77 -8.44 6.81
C PHE A 50 5.40 -8.73 8.25
N VAL A 51 6.08 -9.70 8.81
CA VAL A 51 5.89 -10.14 10.20
C VAL A 51 6.50 -9.10 11.14
N ILE A 52 5.78 -8.70 12.19
CA ILE A 52 6.19 -7.67 13.16
C ILE A 52 6.49 -8.21 14.55
N ASP A 53 6.21 -9.48 14.81
CA ASP A 53 6.53 -10.14 16.09
C ASP A 53 6.69 -11.67 15.94
N LYS A 54 7.18 -12.31 16.97
CA LYS A 54 7.38 -13.78 17.04
C LYS A 54 6.07 -14.57 17.02
N GLU A 55 4.97 -13.93 17.38
CA GLU A 55 3.64 -14.51 17.43
C GLU A 55 2.98 -14.63 16.05
N GLY A 56 3.57 -13.98 15.04
CA GLY A 56 3.13 -14.02 13.64
C GLY A 56 2.03 -13.00 13.31
N HIS A 57 2.07 -11.85 13.96
CA HIS A 57 1.33 -10.70 13.47
C HIS A 57 2.01 -10.15 12.23
N ILE A 58 1.22 -9.77 11.25
CA ILE A 58 1.68 -9.26 9.95
C ILE A 58 1.00 -7.93 9.68
N LEU A 59 1.80 -6.93 9.31
CA LEU A 59 1.32 -5.69 8.74
C LEU A 59 1.20 -5.82 7.23
N THR A 60 0.12 -5.28 6.70
CA THR A 60 -0.16 -5.16 5.27
C THR A 60 -1.08 -3.95 5.03
N ASN A 61 -1.48 -3.70 3.78
CA ASN A 61 -2.49 -2.69 3.50
C ASN A 61 -3.91 -3.22 3.69
N TYR A 62 -4.83 -2.32 4.06
CA TYR A 62 -6.25 -2.62 4.15
C TYR A 62 -6.82 -3.12 2.82
N HIS A 63 -6.51 -2.43 1.71
CA HIS A 63 -7.02 -2.81 0.39
C HIS A 63 -6.56 -4.19 -0.10
N VAL A 64 -5.49 -4.76 0.48
CA VAL A 64 -5.02 -6.13 0.17
C VAL A 64 -5.93 -7.19 0.77
N VAL A 65 -6.53 -6.90 1.94
CA VAL A 65 -7.36 -7.84 2.69
C VAL A 65 -8.85 -7.48 2.69
N GLU A 66 -9.23 -6.35 2.10
CA GLU A 66 -10.61 -5.87 2.05
C GLU A 66 -11.51 -6.88 1.36
N GLY A 67 -12.59 -7.28 2.07
CA GLY A 67 -13.61 -8.19 1.53
C GLY A 67 -13.11 -9.61 1.26
N ALA A 68 -11.96 -10.00 1.82
CA ALA A 68 -11.47 -11.36 1.70
C ALA A 68 -12.26 -12.33 2.59
N ASP A 69 -12.80 -13.39 2.01
CA ASP A 69 -13.43 -14.50 2.74
C ASP A 69 -12.37 -15.35 3.45
N GLU A 70 -11.18 -15.44 2.87
CA GLU A 70 -10.04 -16.20 3.39
C GLU A 70 -8.74 -15.44 3.11
N ILE A 71 -7.86 -15.38 4.11
CA ILE A 71 -6.52 -14.80 3.99
C ILE A 71 -5.50 -15.93 4.08
N VAL A 72 -4.68 -16.05 3.03
CA VAL A 72 -3.58 -17.03 2.96
C VAL A 72 -2.26 -16.28 2.92
N VAL A 73 -1.35 -16.68 3.77
CA VAL A 73 0.00 -16.11 3.89
C VAL A 73 1.02 -17.14 3.42
N MET A 74 1.84 -16.76 2.45
CA MET A 74 2.98 -17.56 1.99
C MET A 74 4.24 -17.01 2.67
N LEU A 75 4.89 -17.81 3.48
CA LEU A 75 6.18 -17.48 4.10
C LEU A 75 7.27 -18.36 3.52
N GLU A 76 8.36 -17.76 3.08
CA GLU A 76 9.56 -18.48 2.72
C GLU A 76 10.52 -18.55 3.90
N SER A 77 10.97 -19.75 4.22
CA SER A 77 12.01 -19.98 5.21
C SER A 77 12.95 -21.07 4.73
N ASN A 78 14.25 -20.78 4.69
CA ASN A 78 15.29 -21.71 4.23
C ASN A 78 15.04 -22.30 2.83
N GLY A 79 14.56 -21.47 1.90
CA GLY A 79 14.25 -21.89 0.52
C GLY A 79 13.01 -22.78 0.39
N LYS A 80 12.17 -22.82 1.43
CA LYS A 80 10.91 -23.54 1.40
C LYS A 80 9.76 -22.58 1.68
N GLU A 81 8.79 -22.57 0.78
CA GLU A 81 7.53 -21.88 1.00
C GLU A 81 6.64 -22.69 1.92
N LYS A 82 6.01 -22.03 2.86
CA LYS A 82 5.01 -22.59 3.76
C LYS A 82 3.78 -21.70 3.76
N GLU A 83 2.63 -22.34 3.55
CA GLU A 83 1.34 -21.70 3.53
C GLU A 83 0.69 -21.74 4.92
N TYR A 84 0.12 -20.60 5.31
CA TYR A 84 -0.65 -20.44 6.55
C TYR A 84 -1.96 -19.74 6.25
N THR A 85 -3.02 -20.11 6.92
CA THR A 85 -4.20 -19.25 7.00
C THR A 85 -3.94 -18.12 8.00
N ALA A 86 -4.60 -16.99 7.82
CA ALA A 86 -4.50 -15.86 8.74
C ALA A 86 -5.88 -15.27 9.02
N THR A 87 -5.98 -14.60 10.17
CA THR A 87 -7.20 -13.92 10.62
C THR A 87 -6.93 -12.41 10.67
N LEU A 88 -7.86 -11.61 10.18
CA LEU A 88 -7.83 -10.16 10.31
C LEU A 88 -8.05 -9.79 11.80
N ILE A 89 -7.09 -9.09 12.40
CA ILE A 89 -7.14 -8.62 13.78
C ILE A 89 -7.76 -7.23 13.85
N GLY A 90 -7.35 -6.35 12.96
CA GLY A 90 -7.85 -4.99 12.85
C GLY A 90 -7.44 -4.34 11.55
N SER A 91 -8.18 -3.30 11.16
CA SER A 91 -7.85 -2.54 9.97
C SER A 91 -8.40 -1.13 10.05
N ASP A 92 -7.73 -0.20 9.37
CA ASP A 92 -8.20 1.17 9.18
C ASP A 92 -8.16 1.54 7.69
N SER A 93 -9.36 1.70 7.12
CA SER A 93 -9.52 2.06 5.70
C SER A 93 -9.06 3.48 5.39
N LYS A 94 -8.95 4.36 6.40
CA LYS A 94 -8.55 5.76 6.20
C LYS A 94 -7.03 5.91 6.06
N THR A 95 -6.28 5.04 6.71
CA THR A 95 -4.82 4.99 6.64
C THR A 95 -4.32 3.87 5.74
N ASP A 96 -5.22 3.02 5.23
CA ASP A 96 -4.91 1.84 4.42
C ASP A 96 -3.98 0.85 5.13
N ILE A 97 -4.20 0.63 6.43
CA ILE A 97 -3.41 -0.31 7.23
C ILE A 97 -4.28 -1.46 7.69
N ALA A 98 -3.73 -2.67 7.67
CA ALA A 98 -4.34 -3.85 8.26
C ALA A 98 -3.32 -4.67 9.04
N LEU A 99 -3.78 -5.23 10.16
CA LEU A 99 -3.08 -6.18 10.99
C LEU A 99 -3.76 -7.54 10.88
N ILE A 100 -3.03 -8.54 10.44
CA ILE A 100 -3.48 -9.93 10.36
C ILE A 100 -2.61 -10.81 11.25
N LYS A 101 -3.13 -11.96 11.66
CA LYS A 101 -2.41 -12.93 12.48
C LYS A 101 -2.42 -14.31 11.82
N ILE A 102 -1.26 -14.92 11.76
CA ILE A 102 -1.10 -16.31 11.30
C ILE A 102 -1.82 -17.26 12.27
N ASN A 103 -2.66 -18.13 11.73
CA ASN A 103 -3.32 -19.20 12.48
C ASN A 103 -2.36 -20.37 12.62
N ARG A 104 -1.86 -20.59 13.83
CA ARG A 104 -0.99 -21.72 14.14
C ARG A 104 -1.83 -22.97 14.36
N LYS A 105 -1.29 -24.13 13.97
CA LYS A 105 -1.87 -25.41 14.35
C LYS A 105 -1.66 -25.67 15.85
N PRO A 106 -2.54 -26.39 16.53
CA PRO A 106 -2.32 -26.78 17.92
C PRO A 106 -0.94 -27.47 18.09
N GLY A 107 -0.13 -26.97 19.03
CA GLY A 107 1.22 -27.49 19.28
C GLY A 107 2.33 -26.91 18.38
N ASP A 108 2.01 -26.03 17.45
CA ASP A 108 3.01 -25.30 16.65
C ASP A 108 3.57 -24.11 17.45
N ASN A 109 4.75 -24.27 17.99
CA ASN A 109 5.49 -23.25 18.74
C ASN A 109 6.53 -22.54 17.88
N THR A 110 6.41 -22.57 16.54
CA THR A 110 7.34 -21.91 15.63
C THR A 110 7.39 -20.41 15.94
N GLU A 111 8.56 -19.89 16.28
CA GLU A 111 8.81 -18.46 16.31
C GLU A 111 9.05 -17.96 14.89
N PHE A 112 8.40 -16.87 14.52
CA PHE A 112 8.57 -16.25 13.21
C PHE A 112 9.70 -15.22 13.28
N PRO A 113 10.59 -15.16 12.27
CA PRO A 113 11.47 -14.01 12.11
C PRO A 113 10.60 -12.78 11.83
N PHE A 114 10.92 -11.67 12.45
CA PHE A 114 10.13 -10.45 12.36
C PHE A 114 10.99 -9.23 12.10
N LEU A 115 10.34 -8.15 11.66
CA LEU A 115 10.96 -6.85 11.42
C LEU A 115 10.44 -5.86 12.47
N GLU A 116 11.34 -5.00 12.94
CA GLU A 116 10.98 -3.89 13.81
C GLU A 116 10.60 -2.67 12.98
N LEU A 117 9.57 -1.96 13.43
CA LEU A 117 9.20 -0.68 12.84
C LEU A 117 10.18 0.40 13.33
N GLY A 118 10.95 0.95 12.43
CA GLY A 118 11.81 2.10 12.66
C GLY A 118 11.01 3.40 12.84
N SER A 119 11.70 4.53 12.92
CA SER A 119 11.10 5.86 12.98
C SER A 119 11.13 6.54 11.62
N SER A 120 9.98 7.02 11.18
CA SER A 120 9.87 7.83 9.95
C SER A 120 9.91 9.34 10.23
N GLU A 121 10.23 9.78 11.47
CA GLU A 121 10.13 11.17 11.87
C GLU A 121 11.22 12.07 11.28
N ASN A 122 12.44 11.53 11.20
CA ASN A 122 13.63 12.30 10.82
C ASN A 122 14.15 11.96 9.42
N LEU A 123 13.28 11.45 8.55
CA LEU A 123 13.66 11.14 7.17
C LEU A 123 13.96 12.42 6.40
N GLU A 124 14.97 12.36 5.55
CA GLU A 124 15.36 13.47 4.68
C GLU A 124 15.21 13.09 3.20
N VAL A 125 14.86 14.07 2.38
CA VAL A 125 14.82 13.88 0.91
C VAL A 125 16.24 13.60 0.41
N GLY A 126 16.36 12.55 -0.40
CA GLY A 126 17.64 12.05 -0.93
C GLY A 126 18.20 10.84 -0.17
N GLU A 127 17.64 10.46 0.99
CA GLU A 127 18.03 9.22 1.67
C GLU A 127 17.70 8.00 0.83
N TRP A 128 18.61 7.04 0.81
CA TRP A 128 18.41 5.77 0.13
C TRP A 128 17.38 4.91 0.84
N VAL A 129 16.52 4.28 0.05
CA VAL A 129 15.48 3.37 0.53
C VAL A 129 15.45 2.09 -0.30
N VAL A 130 15.00 1.00 0.34
CA VAL A 130 14.84 -0.32 -0.27
C VAL A 130 13.40 -0.75 -0.08
N ALA A 131 12.67 -0.96 -1.16
CA ALA A 131 11.32 -1.52 -1.12
C ALA A 131 11.38 -3.02 -1.42
N ILE A 132 10.71 -3.81 -0.59
CA ILE A 132 10.59 -5.26 -0.77
C ILE A 132 9.11 -5.63 -0.90
N GLY A 133 8.84 -6.59 -1.77
CA GLY A 133 7.49 -7.14 -1.96
C GLY A 133 7.54 -8.41 -2.80
N ASN A 134 6.37 -8.97 -3.05
CA ASN A 134 6.20 -10.14 -3.91
C ASN A 134 5.22 -9.82 -5.05
N PRO A 135 5.61 -8.97 -6.02
CA PRO A 135 4.77 -8.66 -7.15
C PRO A 135 4.55 -9.91 -7.99
N PHE A 136 3.28 -10.15 -8.35
CA PHE A 136 2.86 -11.26 -9.21
C PHE A 136 3.10 -12.68 -8.66
N GLY A 137 3.44 -12.84 -7.36
CA GLY A 137 3.74 -14.15 -6.78
C GLY A 137 5.00 -14.82 -7.36
N LEU A 138 5.92 -14.03 -7.92
CA LEU A 138 7.13 -14.51 -8.61
C LEU A 138 8.37 -14.62 -7.70
N SER A 139 8.21 -14.64 -6.39
CA SER A 139 9.25 -14.52 -5.37
C SER A 139 9.55 -13.05 -4.97
N HIS A 140 10.36 -12.90 -3.93
CA HIS A 140 10.69 -11.58 -3.39
C HIS A 140 11.34 -10.69 -4.44
N THR A 141 10.77 -9.50 -4.63
CA THR A 141 11.35 -8.46 -5.49
C THR A 141 11.89 -7.34 -4.61
N VAL A 142 13.11 -6.96 -4.87
CA VAL A 142 13.80 -5.85 -4.19
C VAL A 142 13.98 -4.73 -5.19
N THR A 143 13.56 -3.52 -4.83
CA THR A 143 13.81 -2.31 -5.60
C THR A 143 14.45 -1.26 -4.71
N VAL A 144 15.31 -0.43 -5.29
CA VAL A 144 16.09 0.60 -4.60
C VAL A 144 15.79 1.94 -5.20
N GLY A 145 15.73 2.96 -4.38
CA GLY A 145 15.54 4.34 -4.78
C GLY A 145 15.90 5.29 -3.63
N VAL A 146 15.36 6.49 -3.67
CA VAL A 146 15.54 7.51 -2.63
C VAL A 146 14.19 8.03 -2.14
N VAL A 147 14.20 8.65 -0.98
CA VAL A 147 13.09 9.51 -0.53
C VAL A 147 13.03 10.71 -1.47
N SER A 148 12.02 10.76 -2.32
CA SER A 148 11.84 11.85 -3.29
C SER A 148 11.10 13.05 -2.71
N ALA A 149 10.21 12.82 -1.74
CA ALA A 149 9.48 13.85 -0.99
C ALA A 149 8.84 13.25 0.27
N LEU A 150 8.46 14.10 1.20
CA LEU A 150 7.77 13.74 2.44
C LEU A 150 6.45 14.50 2.55
N GLY A 151 5.50 13.97 3.34
CA GLY A 151 4.21 14.61 3.61
C GLY A 151 3.35 14.80 2.36
N ARG A 152 3.45 13.87 1.38
CA ARG A 152 2.67 13.97 0.15
C ARG A 152 1.21 13.63 0.38
N SER A 153 0.34 14.55 -0.04
CA SER A 153 -1.10 14.28 -0.15
C SER A 153 -1.44 13.99 -1.62
N ILE A 154 -2.06 12.85 -1.86
CA ILE A 154 -2.46 12.38 -3.19
C ILE A 154 -3.98 12.31 -3.36
N GLY A 155 -4.74 12.77 -2.35
CA GLY A 155 -6.20 12.73 -2.34
C GLY A 155 -6.78 11.35 -2.07
N ALA A 156 -5.98 10.44 -1.50
CA ALA A 156 -6.41 9.09 -1.12
C ALA A 156 -7.19 9.07 0.19
N GLY A 157 -6.98 10.05 1.07
CA GLY A 157 -7.67 10.11 2.36
C GLY A 157 -7.34 11.35 3.19
N PRO A 158 -7.99 11.48 4.36
CA PRO A 158 -7.77 12.64 5.25
C PRO A 158 -6.42 12.62 5.99
N TYR A 159 -5.70 11.50 5.94
CA TYR A 159 -4.41 11.29 6.62
C TYR A 159 -3.27 11.06 5.63
N ASP A 160 -3.37 11.67 4.45
CA ASP A 160 -2.38 11.60 3.38
C ASP A 160 -1.09 12.33 3.77
N GLU A 161 -0.13 11.61 4.34
CA GLU A 161 1.21 12.07 4.67
C GLU A 161 2.25 11.07 4.16
N PHE A 162 2.19 10.72 2.88
CA PHE A 162 3.02 9.67 2.32
C PHE A 162 4.49 10.05 2.18
N ILE A 163 5.36 9.05 2.34
CA ILE A 163 6.73 9.07 1.84
C ILE A 163 6.66 8.82 0.34
N GLN A 164 7.17 9.74 -0.48
CA GLN A 164 7.34 9.52 -1.91
C GLN A 164 8.73 8.95 -2.18
N THR A 165 8.81 7.94 -3.06
CA THR A 165 10.07 7.34 -3.50
C THR A 165 10.06 7.07 -5.00
N ASP A 166 11.22 7.03 -5.63
CA ASP A 166 11.43 6.56 -6.99
C ASP A 166 11.80 5.07 -7.07
N ALA A 167 11.99 4.40 -5.92
CA ALA A 167 12.00 2.94 -5.88
C ALA A 167 10.76 2.39 -6.60
N SER A 168 10.96 1.40 -7.47
CA SER A 168 9.86 0.86 -8.28
C SER A 168 8.84 0.13 -7.42
N ILE A 169 7.69 0.77 -7.17
CA ILE A 169 6.52 0.16 -6.55
C ILE A 169 5.58 -0.28 -7.67
N ASN A 170 5.08 -1.51 -7.62
CA ASN A 170 4.17 -2.11 -8.59
C ASN A 170 3.09 -2.91 -7.86
N SER A 171 2.04 -3.33 -8.58
CA SER A 171 1.03 -4.24 -8.03
C SER A 171 1.68 -5.49 -7.45
N GLY A 172 1.40 -5.77 -6.18
CA GLY A 172 2.00 -6.85 -5.41
C GLY A 172 3.05 -6.41 -4.39
N ASN A 173 3.70 -5.23 -4.54
CA ASN A 173 4.53 -4.65 -3.48
C ASN A 173 3.70 -3.99 -2.37
N SER A 174 2.42 -3.68 -2.64
CA SER A 174 1.50 -3.11 -1.64
C SER A 174 1.45 -3.98 -0.39
N GLY A 175 1.61 -3.34 0.77
CA GLY A 175 1.72 -3.99 2.08
C GLY A 175 3.12 -4.42 2.47
N GLY A 176 4.06 -4.47 1.54
CA GLY A 176 5.46 -4.77 1.83
C GLY A 176 6.22 -3.61 2.50
N PRO A 177 7.36 -3.89 3.13
CA PRO A 177 8.15 -2.89 3.84
C PRO A 177 8.95 -1.99 2.90
N LEU A 178 9.10 -0.72 3.32
CA LEU A 178 10.13 0.20 2.86
C LEU A 178 11.19 0.33 3.95
N PHE A 179 12.44 0.04 3.62
CA PHE A 179 13.57 0.10 4.55
C PHE A 179 14.43 1.33 4.30
N ASP A 180 15.07 1.80 5.37
CA ASP A 180 16.23 2.67 5.29
C ASP A 180 17.53 1.86 5.11
N MET A 181 18.67 2.54 5.10
CA MET A 181 19.99 1.90 4.96
C MET A 181 20.49 1.22 6.24
N ASN A 182 19.81 1.41 7.36
CA ASN A 182 20.10 0.70 8.62
C ASN A 182 19.38 -0.64 8.70
N GLY A 183 18.42 -0.88 7.80
CA GLY A 183 17.55 -2.07 7.77
C GLY A 183 16.29 -1.90 8.63
N ASP A 184 15.97 -0.68 9.03
CA ASP A 184 14.75 -0.38 9.76
C ASP A 184 13.58 -0.16 8.80
N VAL A 185 12.39 -0.63 9.16
CA VAL A 185 11.16 -0.39 8.38
C VAL A 185 10.66 1.01 8.65
N ILE A 186 10.82 1.92 7.68
CA ILE A 186 10.38 3.31 7.75
C ILE A 186 9.04 3.58 7.10
N GLY A 187 8.51 2.61 6.34
CA GLY A 187 7.21 2.74 5.69
C GLY A 187 6.62 1.44 5.19
N ILE A 188 5.34 1.50 4.79
CA ILE A 188 4.58 0.42 4.17
C ILE A 188 4.24 0.84 2.75
N ASN A 189 4.73 0.11 1.75
CA ASN A 189 4.45 0.41 0.35
C ASN A 189 2.94 0.31 0.06
N THR A 190 2.35 1.29 -0.62
CA THR A 190 0.90 1.28 -0.82
C THR A 190 0.44 1.63 -2.23
N ALA A 191 0.94 2.70 -2.82
CA ALA A 191 0.37 3.24 -4.05
C ALA A 191 1.42 3.70 -5.06
N ILE A 192 0.99 3.80 -6.32
CA ILE A 192 1.76 4.41 -7.42
C ILE A 192 0.90 5.44 -8.15
N LEU A 193 1.53 6.45 -8.75
CA LEU A 193 0.89 7.29 -9.76
C LEU A 193 1.23 6.70 -11.13
N GLY A 194 0.20 6.28 -11.86
CA GLY A 194 0.35 5.82 -13.25
C GLY A 194 -0.45 4.56 -13.55
N LYS A 195 -1.02 4.51 -14.76
CA LYS A 195 -1.63 3.30 -15.30
C LYS A 195 -0.54 2.44 -15.94
N GLY A 196 -0.41 1.20 -15.46
CA GLY A 196 0.45 0.20 -16.10
C GLY A 196 1.83 -0.01 -15.47
N GLY A 197 2.09 0.50 -14.26
CA GLY A 197 3.32 0.25 -13.52
C GLY A 197 4.03 1.50 -13.02
N SER A 198 5.15 1.31 -12.33
CA SER A 198 5.94 2.39 -11.77
C SER A 198 6.51 3.31 -12.86
N ILE A 199 6.33 4.60 -12.68
CA ILE A 199 6.94 5.67 -13.51
C ILE A 199 7.99 6.46 -12.72
N GLY A 200 8.52 5.89 -11.63
CA GLY A 200 9.43 6.58 -10.71
C GLY A 200 8.72 7.44 -9.66
N ILE A 201 7.43 7.18 -9.41
CA ILE A 201 6.65 7.83 -8.37
C ILE A 201 5.87 6.75 -7.61
N GLY A 202 6.40 6.35 -6.48
CA GLY A 202 5.79 5.42 -5.53
C GLY A 202 5.51 6.10 -4.20
N PHE A 203 4.59 5.55 -3.43
CA PHE A 203 4.18 6.06 -2.13
C PHE A 203 4.17 4.97 -1.08
N SER A 204 4.62 5.34 0.12
CA SER A 204 4.60 4.47 1.29
C SER A 204 4.00 5.21 2.48
N ILE A 205 3.21 4.49 3.27
CA ILE A 205 2.66 4.98 4.54
C ILE A 205 3.80 5.05 5.54
N PRO A 206 4.05 6.19 6.23
CA PRO A 206 5.10 6.30 7.23
C PRO A 206 4.92 5.29 8.38
N SER A 207 6.01 4.70 8.84
CA SER A 207 5.99 3.73 9.96
C SER A 207 5.38 4.31 11.24
N ASN A 208 5.62 5.60 11.53
CA ASN A 208 5.03 6.26 12.70
C ASN A 208 3.50 6.38 12.60
N SER A 209 2.94 6.47 11.38
CA SER A 209 1.49 6.41 11.18
C SER A 209 0.95 5.00 11.41
N ALA A 210 1.70 3.97 10.98
CA ALA A 210 1.34 2.59 11.22
C ALA A 210 1.35 2.23 12.70
N LYS A 211 2.38 2.65 13.45
CA LYS A 211 2.45 2.45 14.91
C LYS A 211 1.20 2.97 15.64
N LYS A 212 0.71 4.15 15.29
CA LYS A 212 -0.50 4.75 15.90
C LYS A 212 -1.79 3.95 15.65
N VAL A 213 -1.81 3.12 14.63
CA VAL A 213 -3.01 2.31 14.26
C VAL A 213 -2.99 0.95 14.95
N ILE A 214 -1.79 0.39 15.22
CA ILE A 214 -1.64 -0.96 15.78
C ILE A 214 -1.50 -0.99 17.31
N ASP A 215 -1.16 0.14 17.94
CA ASP A 215 -1.13 0.34 19.41
C ASP A 215 -2.57 0.52 19.97
#